data_438050ef84b5ca1f810ac61273d5d45d
#
_entry.id   438050ef84b5ca1f810ac61273d5d45d
#
_cell.length_a   1.000
_cell.length_b   1.000
_cell.length_c   1.000
_cell.angle_alpha   90.00
_cell.angle_beta   90.00
_cell.angle_gamma   90.00
#
_symmetry.space_group_name_H-M   'P 1'
#
loop_
_entity.id
_entity.type
_entity.pdbx_description
1 polymer ?
#
loop_
_entity_poly.entity_id
_entity_poly.type
_entity_poly.pdbx_seq_one_letter_code
_entity_poly.pdbx_strand_id
1 'polypeptide(L)'
;MVENQTPNNQNSSDEIDLGQLFKLIGRGFKTVFHFFLRVFLYLKKNIYILIGLIALGLTMGYALNQIISKRLKTEVIVKPQMESKNYLYDVINEIQSNIKAKDTIFFKSIGIDNVDFTGLEVNIQRVVEIANTESDLQYLELLQSFENTDAISDIVRAELQNKSSFNHRITFYYENAVLGENFAKKVISYINTNIYFDGLLKIYRSNATSRIEENQVLLKQVDEIIANYTNSLAARGNKSLNERIVLDNQEQVNIADLFEYKNLLIRDTETKKIELEQRTEPISIINFGHPQLVQKSFFGKNIVFMPLFFLMLFFLASFLKFLNKKAKEL
;
A
#
# COMPACT_ATOMS: atom_id res chain seq x y z
N MET A 1 32.68 -63.54 -63.12
CA MET A 1 31.24 -63.44 -62.65
C MET A 1 31.29 -62.66 -61.36
N VAL A 2 30.82 -61.42 -61.42
CA VAL A 2 30.87 -60.50 -60.34
C VAL A 2 29.46 -60.43 -59.72
N GLU A 3 29.34 -60.83 -58.49
CA GLU A 3 28.10 -60.84 -57.76
C GLU A 3 27.95 -59.52 -57.04
N ASN A 4 26.90 -58.73 -57.45
CA ASN A 4 26.56 -57.44 -56.92
C ASN A 4 25.82 -57.64 -55.56
N GLN A 5 26.42 -57.21 -54.48
CA GLN A 5 25.74 -57.01 -53.22
C GLN A 5 25.16 -55.58 -53.12
N THR A 6 23.86 -55.47 -53.12
CA THR A 6 23.10 -54.24 -52.85
C THR A 6 23.16 -53.93 -51.35
N PRO A 7 23.43 -52.71 -50.93
CA PRO A 7 23.35 -52.33 -49.52
C PRO A 7 21.90 -52.15 -49.12
N ASN A 8 21.51 -52.90 -48.11
CA ASN A 8 20.20 -52.84 -47.48
C ASN A 8 20.10 -51.53 -46.63
N ASN A 9 19.43 -50.55 -47.18
CA ASN A 9 19.10 -49.30 -46.52
C ASN A 9 17.98 -49.59 -45.51
N GLN A 10 18.33 -49.83 -44.26
CA GLN A 10 17.36 -49.79 -43.14
C GLN A 10 17.00 -48.33 -42.84
N ASN A 11 15.88 -47.91 -43.40
CA ASN A 11 15.17 -46.72 -42.92
C ASN A 11 14.75 -46.97 -41.45
N SER A 12 15.50 -46.41 -40.51
CA SER A 12 15.02 -46.22 -39.15
C SER A 12 13.92 -45.18 -39.19
N SER A 13 12.68 -45.60 -39.30
CA SER A 13 11.53 -44.77 -39.06
C SER A 13 11.59 -44.34 -37.58
N ASP A 14 11.68 -43.04 -37.36
CA ASP A 14 11.50 -42.40 -36.07
C ASP A 14 10.04 -42.52 -35.57
N GLU A 15 9.45 -43.72 -35.62
CA GLU A 15 8.20 -44.03 -34.98
C GLU A 15 8.53 -44.22 -33.49
N ILE A 16 8.17 -43.23 -32.66
CA ILE A 16 8.20 -43.33 -31.20
C ILE A 16 7.24 -44.47 -30.82
N ASP A 17 7.82 -45.62 -30.53
CA ASP A 17 7.07 -46.79 -30.08
C ASP A 17 6.37 -46.46 -28.74
N LEU A 18 5.08 -46.14 -28.82
CA LEU A 18 4.22 -45.89 -27.68
C LEU A 18 4.33 -46.99 -26.63
N GLY A 19 4.60 -48.24 -27.02
CA GLY A 19 4.82 -49.34 -26.08
C GLY A 19 6.13 -49.19 -25.29
N GLN A 20 7.19 -48.64 -25.89
CA GLN A 20 8.41 -48.30 -25.15
C GLN A 20 8.22 -47.13 -24.20
N LEU A 21 7.45 -46.13 -24.61
CA LEU A 21 7.09 -44.99 -23.75
C LEU A 21 6.28 -45.47 -22.51
N PHE A 22 5.28 -46.30 -22.68
CA PHE A 22 4.52 -46.89 -21.55
C PHE A 22 5.43 -47.76 -20.65
N LYS A 23 6.35 -48.53 -21.20
CA LYS A 23 7.34 -49.29 -20.40
C LYS A 23 8.30 -48.38 -19.63
N LEU A 24 8.74 -47.25 -20.21
CA LEU A 24 9.59 -46.26 -19.52
C LEU A 24 8.83 -45.60 -18.37
N ILE A 25 7.60 -45.17 -18.62
CA ILE A 25 6.70 -44.60 -17.60
C ILE A 25 6.45 -45.63 -16.49
N GLY A 26 6.14 -46.86 -16.82
CA GLY A 26 5.93 -47.93 -15.86
C GLY A 26 7.19 -48.26 -15.02
N ARG A 27 8.39 -48.21 -15.62
CA ARG A 27 9.66 -48.35 -14.86
C ARG A 27 9.91 -47.16 -13.97
N GLY A 28 9.61 -45.91 -14.44
CA GLY A 28 9.67 -44.71 -13.63
C GLY A 28 8.78 -44.78 -12.41
N PHE A 29 7.52 -45.17 -12.61
CA PHE A 29 6.56 -45.38 -11.50
C PHE A 29 7.04 -46.45 -10.49
N LYS A 30 7.56 -47.57 -10.96
CA LYS A 30 8.10 -48.60 -10.05
C LYS A 30 9.30 -48.05 -9.24
N THR A 31 10.19 -47.30 -9.87
CA THR A 31 11.37 -46.72 -9.19
C THR A 31 10.92 -45.72 -8.11
N VAL A 32 9.98 -44.84 -8.46
CA VAL A 32 9.40 -43.88 -7.52
C VAL A 32 8.66 -44.59 -6.38
N PHE A 33 7.88 -45.61 -6.70
CA PHE A 33 7.18 -46.42 -5.68
C PHE A 33 8.15 -47.12 -4.72
N HIS A 34 9.23 -47.75 -5.24
CA HIS A 34 10.28 -48.34 -4.42
C HIS A 34 11.01 -47.33 -3.56
N PHE A 35 11.23 -46.10 -4.05
CA PHE A 35 11.77 -45.02 -3.26
C PHE A 35 10.83 -44.66 -2.09
N PHE A 36 9.55 -44.44 -2.35
CA PHE A 36 8.56 -44.17 -1.28
C PHE A 36 8.46 -45.31 -0.28
N LEU A 37 8.51 -46.56 -0.73
CA LEU A 37 8.48 -47.72 0.16
C LEU A 37 9.71 -47.75 1.08
N ARG A 38 10.91 -47.43 0.58
CA ARG A 38 12.12 -47.34 1.40
C ARG A 38 12.01 -46.22 2.43
N VAL A 39 11.50 -45.05 2.02
CA VAL A 39 11.27 -43.93 2.94
C VAL A 39 10.26 -44.34 4.02
N PHE A 40 9.16 -44.97 3.65
CA PHE A 40 8.16 -45.46 4.61
C PHE A 40 8.76 -46.46 5.62
N LEU A 41 9.50 -47.44 5.14
CA LEU A 41 10.15 -48.43 6.03
C LEU A 41 11.17 -47.76 6.95
N TYR A 42 11.89 -46.76 6.46
CA TYR A 42 12.82 -45.97 7.28
C TYR A 42 12.10 -45.19 8.38
N LEU A 43 10.99 -44.51 8.03
CA LEU A 43 10.14 -43.79 8.99
C LEU A 43 9.56 -44.75 10.03
N LYS A 44 9.01 -45.89 9.59
CA LYS A 44 8.48 -46.92 10.49
C LYS A 44 9.54 -47.45 11.46
N LYS A 45 10.76 -47.66 11.01
CA LYS A 45 11.88 -48.12 11.88
C LYS A 45 12.25 -47.11 12.95
N ASN A 46 12.16 -45.80 12.63
CA ASN A 46 12.57 -44.72 13.52
C ASN A 46 11.40 -43.97 14.16
N ILE A 47 10.19 -44.54 14.14
CA ILE A 47 8.96 -43.85 14.55
C ILE A 47 9.00 -43.36 15.99
N TYR A 48 9.55 -44.13 16.93
CA TYR A 48 9.67 -43.72 18.32
C TYR A 48 10.60 -42.53 18.50
N ILE A 49 11.72 -42.49 17.75
CA ILE A 49 12.66 -41.38 17.77
C ILE A 49 11.99 -40.10 17.16
N LEU A 50 11.26 -40.25 16.08
CA LEU A 50 10.53 -39.16 15.45
C LEU A 50 9.45 -38.59 16.39
N ILE A 51 8.67 -39.44 17.05
CA ILE A 51 7.66 -38.99 18.03
C ILE A 51 8.35 -38.29 19.22
N GLY A 52 9.45 -38.82 19.72
CA GLY A 52 10.22 -38.18 20.79
C GLY A 52 10.76 -36.81 20.41
N LEU A 53 11.28 -36.64 19.18
CA LEU A 53 11.75 -35.36 18.65
C LEU A 53 10.62 -34.37 18.47
N ILE A 54 9.44 -34.80 17.99
CA ILE A 54 8.26 -33.94 17.86
C ILE A 54 7.80 -33.47 19.25
N ALA A 55 7.71 -34.39 20.24
CA ALA A 55 7.33 -34.03 21.62
C ALA A 55 8.31 -33.03 22.23
N LEU A 56 9.62 -33.27 22.08
CA LEU A 56 10.68 -32.39 22.55
C LEU A 56 10.61 -31.01 21.82
N GLY A 57 10.35 -30.99 20.51
CA GLY A 57 10.17 -29.78 19.74
C GLY A 57 8.94 -28.97 20.18
N LEU A 58 7.82 -29.61 20.47
CA LEU A 58 6.61 -28.98 20.99
C LEU A 58 6.83 -28.36 22.37
N THR A 59 7.47 -29.09 23.31
CA THR A 59 7.75 -28.56 24.64
C THR A 59 8.70 -27.38 24.60
N MET A 60 9.77 -27.47 23.80
CA MET A 60 10.71 -26.36 23.60
C MET A 60 10.08 -25.18 22.88
N GLY A 61 9.26 -25.41 21.85
CA GLY A 61 8.51 -24.36 21.14
C GLY A 61 7.51 -23.64 22.04
N TYR A 62 6.84 -24.36 22.93
CA TYR A 62 5.96 -23.79 23.96
C TYR A 62 6.75 -22.94 24.98
N ALA A 63 7.84 -23.44 25.49
CA ALA A 63 8.70 -22.70 26.43
C ALA A 63 9.23 -21.40 25.79
N LEU A 64 9.72 -21.45 24.56
CA LEU A 64 10.18 -20.28 23.85
C LEU A 64 9.05 -19.27 23.61
N ASN A 65 7.82 -19.72 23.39
CA ASN A 65 6.68 -18.82 23.21
C ASN A 65 6.28 -18.07 24.48
N GLN A 66 6.66 -18.58 25.66
CA GLN A 66 6.47 -17.91 26.95
C GLN A 66 7.58 -16.88 27.24
N ILE A 67 8.80 -17.14 26.76
CA ILE A 67 9.98 -16.31 27.05
C ILE A 67 10.08 -15.14 26.06
N ILE A 68 9.72 -15.38 24.79
CA ILE A 68 9.84 -14.35 23.76
C ILE A 68 8.71 -13.34 23.91
N SER A 69 9.10 -12.06 24.03
CA SER A 69 8.16 -10.94 24.10
C SER A 69 7.23 -10.91 22.90
N LYS A 70 5.98 -10.55 23.15
CA LYS A 70 4.97 -10.42 22.09
C LYS A 70 5.22 -9.13 21.33
N ARG A 71 5.52 -9.23 20.05
CA ARG A 71 5.65 -8.07 19.17
C ARG A 71 4.30 -7.42 18.97
N LEU A 72 4.23 -6.12 19.22
CA LEU A 72 3.07 -5.27 19.01
C LEU A 72 3.29 -4.40 17.76
N LYS A 73 2.21 -3.90 17.19
CA LYS A 73 2.24 -2.88 16.14
C LYS A 73 1.14 -1.84 16.36
N THR A 74 1.43 -0.60 15.99
CA THR A 74 0.43 0.46 15.79
C THR A 74 0.49 0.91 14.35
N GLU A 75 -0.65 0.99 13.69
CA GLU A 75 -0.78 1.47 12.33
C GLU A 75 -1.41 2.86 12.35
N VAL A 76 -0.73 3.84 11.77
CA VAL A 76 -1.22 5.19 11.62
C VAL A 76 -1.46 5.46 10.14
N ILE A 77 -2.70 5.77 9.78
CA ILE A 77 -3.06 6.15 8.42
C ILE A 77 -2.99 7.66 8.33
N VAL A 78 -2.14 8.15 7.44
CA VAL A 78 -1.90 9.58 7.23
C VAL A 78 -2.12 9.96 5.77
N LYS A 79 -2.53 11.20 5.56
CA LYS A 79 -2.66 11.83 4.24
C LYS A 79 -1.65 12.96 4.13
N PRO A 80 -0.61 12.84 3.27
CA PRO A 80 0.30 13.93 3.00
C PRO A 80 -0.43 15.12 2.38
N GLN A 81 -0.10 16.32 2.83
CA GLN A 81 -0.62 17.59 2.32
C GLN A 81 0.53 18.36 1.64
N MET A 82 0.19 19.31 0.76
CA MET A 82 1.20 20.23 0.16
C MET A 82 2.41 19.50 -0.45
N GLU A 83 2.17 18.37 -1.13
CA GLU A 83 3.24 17.57 -1.76
C GLU A 83 4.29 17.03 -0.77
N SER A 84 3.96 16.95 0.53
CA SER A 84 4.86 16.47 1.58
C SER A 84 5.17 14.97 1.53
N LYS A 85 4.69 14.24 0.52
CA LYS A 85 4.86 12.78 0.39
C LYS A 85 6.34 12.36 0.44
N ASN A 86 7.18 12.98 -0.39
CA ASN A 86 8.60 12.61 -0.45
C ASN A 86 9.29 12.91 0.88
N TYR A 87 9.02 14.09 1.45
CA TYR A 87 9.50 14.45 2.79
C TYR A 87 9.08 13.42 3.85
N LEU A 88 7.81 12.96 3.83
CA LEU A 88 7.33 11.95 4.76
C LEU A 88 8.13 10.63 4.65
N TYR A 89 8.41 10.17 3.43
CA TYR A 89 9.19 8.95 3.21
C TYR A 89 10.63 9.12 3.66
N ASP A 90 11.25 10.27 3.37
CA ASP A 90 12.63 10.56 3.75
C ASP A 90 12.78 10.60 5.28
N VAL A 91 11.88 11.27 5.98
CA VAL A 91 11.89 11.32 7.45
C VAL A 91 11.67 9.94 8.07
N ILE A 92 10.75 9.14 7.56
CA ILE A 92 10.54 7.77 8.06
C ILE A 92 11.79 6.90 7.83
N ASN A 93 12.46 7.04 6.69
CA ASN A 93 13.71 6.33 6.42
C ASN A 93 14.84 6.80 7.34
N GLU A 94 14.94 8.09 7.63
CA GLU A 94 15.89 8.65 8.60
C GLU A 94 15.64 8.06 9.99
N ILE A 95 14.40 8.10 10.47
CA ILE A 95 14.01 7.52 11.76
C ILE A 95 14.37 6.04 11.83
N GLN A 96 14.03 5.26 10.78
CA GLN A 96 14.36 3.84 10.72
C GLN A 96 15.88 3.59 10.74
N SER A 97 16.67 4.44 10.11
CA SER A 97 18.13 4.38 10.12
C SER A 97 18.68 4.64 11.51
N ASN A 98 18.16 5.66 12.21
CA ASN A 98 18.56 6.01 13.59
C ASN A 98 18.09 4.93 14.60
N ILE A 99 16.96 4.26 14.38
CA ILE A 99 16.56 3.08 15.16
C ILE A 99 17.61 1.96 15.03
N LYS A 100 18.03 1.65 13.79
CA LYS A 100 19.04 0.62 13.53
C LYS A 100 20.40 0.97 14.15
N ALA A 101 20.76 2.25 14.11
CA ALA A 101 21.98 2.77 14.73
C ALA A 101 21.89 2.89 16.26
N LYS A 102 20.69 2.75 16.84
CA LYS A 102 20.38 3.01 18.25
C LYS A 102 20.83 4.39 18.72
N ASP A 103 20.65 5.41 17.87
CA ASP A 103 21.09 6.79 18.11
C ASP A 103 20.16 7.49 19.10
N THR A 104 20.54 7.46 20.38
CA THR A 104 19.80 8.12 21.46
C THR A 104 19.89 9.64 21.40
N ILE A 105 20.95 10.20 20.77
CA ILE A 105 21.14 11.66 20.65
C ILE A 105 20.12 12.22 19.67
N PHE A 106 19.96 11.56 18.52
CA PHE A 106 18.94 11.93 17.56
C PHE A 106 17.54 11.92 18.18
N PHE A 107 17.17 10.83 18.88
CA PHE A 107 15.83 10.73 19.47
C PHE A 107 15.56 11.76 20.55
N LYS A 108 16.57 12.11 21.36
CA LYS A 108 16.48 13.22 22.32
C LYS A 108 16.26 14.58 21.63
N SER A 109 16.93 14.82 20.50
CA SER A 109 16.79 16.08 19.76
C SER A 109 15.37 16.30 19.22
N ILE A 110 14.63 15.22 18.95
CA ILE A 110 13.22 15.25 18.52
C ILE A 110 12.22 15.06 19.67
N GLY A 111 12.68 15.20 20.91
CA GLY A 111 11.85 15.18 22.11
C GLY A 111 11.45 13.77 22.61
N ILE A 112 12.21 12.74 22.23
CA ILE A 112 12.00 11.35 22.70
C ILE A 112 13.15 10.97 23.64
N ASP A 113 12.96 11.14 24.94
CA ASP A 113 14.02 10.90 25.94
C ASP A 113 14.29 9.43 26.21
N ASN A 114 13.23 8.60 26.21
CA ASN A 114 13.29 7.17 26.52
C ASN A 114 12.85 6.35 25.32
N VAL A 115 13.82 5.76 24.61
CA VAL A 115 13.57 4.86 23.47
C VAL A 115 13.90 3.42 23.87
N ASP A 116 12.92 2.55 23.79
CA ASP A 116 13.14 1.11 23.84
C ASP A 116 13.36 0.59 22.41
N PHE A 117 14.62 0.31 22.08
CA PHE A 117 14.98 -0.20 20.76
C PHE A 117 14.64 -1.68 20.56
N THR A 118 14.12 -2.37 21.58
CA THR A 118 13.80 -3.79 21.51
C THR A 118 12.60 -4.01 20.58
N GLY A 119 12.85 -4.67 19.46
CA GLY A 119 11.81 -4.90 18.45
C GLY A 119 11.23 -3.65 17.80
N LEU A 120 11.83 -2.45 18.07
CA LEU A 120 11.39 -1.19 17.48
C LEU A 120 11.74 -1.15 15.99
N GLU A 121 10.73 -0.86 15.17
CA GLU A 121 10.86 -0.74 13.73
C GLU A 121 9.75 0.16 13.20
N VAL A 122 10.04 0.99 12.21
CA VAL A 122 9.06 1.85 11.56
C VAL A 122 9.10 1.60 10.06
N ASN A 123 7.93 1.36 9.49
CA ASN A 123 7.76 1.16 8.05
C ASN A 123 6.64 2.04 7.52
N ILE A 124 6.79 2.49 6.28
CA ILE A 124 5.75 3.21 5.56
C ILE A 124 5.39 2.48 4.27
N GLN A 125 4.10 2.43 3.97
CA GLN A 125 3.60 1.87 2.72
C GLN A 125 2.35 2.63 2.25
N ARG A 126 2.09 2.58 0.96
CA ARG A 126 0.85 3.13 0.40
C ARG A 126 -0.34 2.29 0.83
N VAL A 127 -1.44 2.95 1.16
CA VAL A 127 -2.72 2.27 1.28
C VAL A 127 -3.28 2.14 -0.14
N VAL A 128 -3.28 0.92 -0.67
CA VAL A 128 -3.94 0.64 -1.94
C VAL A 128 -5.42 0.55 -1.63
N GLU A 129 -6.16 1.59 -1.99
CA GLU A 129 -7.61 1.49 -2.05
C GLU A 129 -7.93 0.59 -3.25
N ILE A 130 -8.64 -0.49 -2.99
CA ILE A 130 -9.19 -1.32 -4.07
C ILE A 130 -10.17 -0.41 -4.79
N ALA A 131 -9.79 0.04 -5.97
CA ALA A 131 -10.58 0.93 -6.81
C ALA A 131 -11.92 0.24 -7.15
N ASN A 132 -12.97 0.59 -6.43
CA ASN A 132 -14.34 0.21 -6.69
C ASN A 132 -15.23 1.45 -6.82
N THR A 133 -14.66 2.60 -7.15
CA THR A 133 -15.42 3.83 -7.35
C THR A 133 -15.81 3.96 -8.82
N GLU A 134 -17.06 4.30 -9.03
CA GLU A 134 -17.67 4.59 -10.34
C GLU A 134 -16.84 5.60 -11.18
N SER A 135 -16.11 6.50 -10.49
CA SER A 135 -15.16 7.42 -11.11
C SER A 135 -13.94 6.73 -11.73
N ASP A 136 -13.44 5.64 -11.16
CA ASP A 136 -12.29 4.91 -11.69
C ASP A 136 -12.68 4.07 -12.91
N LEU A 137 -13.92 3.60 -12.95
CA LEU A 137 -14.51 2.95 -14.14
C LEU A 137 -14.68 3.95 -15.30
N GLN A 138 -15.17 5.15 -15.02
CA GLN A 138 -15.27 6.22 -16.03
C GLN A 138 -13.89 6.65 -16.55
N TYR A 139 -12.86 6.68 -15.71
CA TYR A 139 -11.47 6.92 -16.13
C TYR A 139 -10.91 5.77 -16.97
N LEU A 140 -11.23 4.52 -16.65
CA LEU A 140 -10.85 3.36 -17.46
C LEU A 140 -11.57 3.36 -18.81
N GLU A 141 -12.85 3.73 -18.87
CA GLU A 141 -13.60 3.89 -20.11
C GLU A 141 -13.02 5.03 -20.97
N LEU A 142 -12.66 6.15 -20.35
CA LEU A 142 -11.99 7.26 -21.02
C LEU A 142 -10.63 6.83 -21.60
N LEU A 143 -9.85 6.03 -20.86
CA LEU A 143 -8.59 5.47 -21.33
C LEU A 143 -8.77 4.48 -22.49
N GLN A 144 -9.82 3.66 -22.46
CA GLN A 144 -10.14 2.75 -23.55
C GLN A 144 -10.59 3.49 -24.82
N SER A 145 -11.13 4.71 -24.69
CA SER A 145 -11.53 5.54 -25.85
C SER A 145 -10.34 6.18 -26.58
N PHE A 146 -9.15 6.22 -25.98
CA PHE A 146 -7.92 6.65 -26.66
C PHE A 146 -7.30 5.43 -27.38
N GLU A 147 -7.79 5.15 -28.59
CA GLU A 147 -7.16 4.20 -29.50
C GLU A 147 -5.69 4.58 -29.75
N ASN A 148 -4.78 3.67 -29.42
CA ASN A 148 -3.38 3.70 -29.83
C ASN A 148 -2.36 4.53 -29.03
N THR A 149 -2.25 4.39 -27.70
CA THR A 149 -0.99 4.84 -27.10
C THR A 149 -0.69 4.10 -25.79
N ASP A 150 0.05 3.00 -25.88
CA ASP A 150 0.61 2.29 -24.71
C ASP A 150 1.38 3.25 -23.79
N ALA A 151 2.11 4.22 -24.37
CA ALA A 151 2.85 5.23 -23.60
C ALA A 151 1.93 6.19 -22.81
N ILE A 152 0.78 6.59 -23.35
CA ILE A 152 -0.19 7.44 -22.63
C ILE A 152 -0.92 6.62 -21.58
N SER A 153 -1.26 5.37 -21.84
CA SER A 153 -1.90 4.49 -20.88
C SER A 153 -1.01 4.23 -19.64
N ASP A 154 0.30 4.09 -19.83
CA ASP A 154 1.25 3.91 -18.74
C ASP A 154 1.45 5.19 -17.92
N ILE A 155 1.51 6.37 -18.55
CA ILE A 155 1.60 7.66 -17.87
C ILE A 155 0.32 7.92 -17.06
N VAL A 156 -0.86 7.70 -17.65
CA VAL A 156 -2.13 7.90 -16.95
C VAL A 156 -2.35 6.88 -15.86
N ARG A 157 -1.94 5.62 -16.06
CA ARG A 157 -1.99 4.59 -15.02
C ARG A 157 -1.04 4.92 -13.88
N ALA A 158 0.16 5.41 -14.16
CA ALA A 158 1.10 5.90 -13.16
C ALA A 158 0.54 7.12 -12.40
N GLU A 159 -0.10 8.05 -13.10
CA GLU A 159 -0.73 9.23 -12.49
C GLU A 159 -1.97 8.87 -11.68
N LEU A 160 -2.82 7.94 -12.14
CA LEU A 160 -3.95 7.41 -11.37
C LEU A 160 -3.47 6.66 -10.12
N GLN A 161 -2.42 5.84 -10.26
CA GLN A 161 -1.79 5.19 -9.09
C GLN A 161 -1.18 6.21 -8.14
N ASN A 162 -0.68 7.34 -8.63
CA ASN A 162 -0.19 8.43 -7.79
C ASN A 162 -1.34 9.21 -7.15
N LYS A 163 -2.47 9.42 -7.85
CA LYS A 163 -3.66 10.12 -7.32
C LYS A 163 -4.50 9.26 -6.39
N SER A 164 -4.72 7.99 -6.70
CA SER A 164 -5.49 7.07 -5.84
C SER A 164 -4.81 6.76 -4.51
N SER A 165 -3.52 7.04 -4.38
CA SER A 165 -2.72 6.74 -3.19
C SER A 165 -2.47 7.97 -2.32
N PHE A 166 -3.52 8.72 -1.99
CA PHE A 166 -3.38 9.86 -1.06
C PHE A 166 -3.11 9.43 0.39
N ASN A 167 -3.47 8.18 0.75
CA ASN A 167 -3.30 7.67 2.10
C ASN A 167 -2.06 6.79 2.21
N HIS A 168 -1.31 6.97 3.29
CA HIS A 168 -0.14 6.17 3.62
C HIS A 168 -0.31 5.56 4.99
N ARG A 169 0.13 4.32 5.14
CA ARG A 169 0.14 3.61 6.41
C ARG A 169 1.56 3.61 6.95
N ILE A 170 1.74 4.22 8.11
CA ILE A 170 2.96 4.13 8.90
C ILE A 170 2.74 3.05 9.95
N THR A 171 3.56 2.02 9.96
CA THR A 171 3.48 0.91 10.91
C THR A 171 4.66 0.98 11.86
N PHE A 172 4.36 1.15 13.14
CA PHE A 172 5.32 1.13 14.23
C PHE A 172 5.28 -0.24 14.88
N TYR A 173 6.41 -0.95 14.93
CA TYR A 173 6.57 -2.22 15.65
C TYR A 173 7.35 -1.99 16.92
N TYR A 174 6.98 -2.65 18.00
CA TYR A 174 7.62 -2.52 19.32
C TYR A 174 7.21 -3.69 20.23
N GLU A 175 7.83 -3.81 21.40
CA GLU A 175 7.47 -4.82 22.40
C GLU A 175 6.69 -4.22 23.59
N ASN A 176 7.01 -2.98 23.99
CA ASN A 176 6.31 -2.28 25.07
C ASN A 176 5.21 -1.36 24.52
N ALA A 177 3.95 -1.63 24.88
CA ALA A 177 2.79 -0.90 24.37
C ALA A 177 2.82 0.61 24.68
N VAL A 178 3.17 0.98 25.91
CA VAL A 178 3.13 2.37 26.37
C VAL A 178 4.26 3.17 25.73
N LEU A 179 5.48 2.66 25.73
CA LEU A 179 6.64 3.32 25.12
C LEU A 179 6.48 3.41 23.60
N GLY A 180 6.01 2.34 22.96
CA GLY A 180 5.81 2.31 21.50
C GLY A 180 4.72 3.23 21.01
N GLU A 181 3.59 3.32 21.70
CA GLU A 181 2.53 4.28 21.35
C GLU A 181 3.00 5.73 21.54
N ASN A 182 3.71 6.02 22.63
CA ASN A 182 4.28 7.34 22.87
C ASN A 182 5.33 7.70 21.80
N PHE A 183 6.19 6.74 21.43
CA PHE A 183 7.14 6.89 20.34
C PHE A 183 6.44 7.25 19.04
N ALA A 184 5.39 6.51 18.65
CA ALA A 184 4.62 6.77 17.44
C ALA A 184 4.03 8.20 17.43
N LYS A 185 3.42 8.63 18.55
CA LYS A 185 2.87 10.00 18.70
C LYS A 185 3.94 11.06 18.52
N LYS A 186 5.11 10.89 19.14
CA LYS A 186 6.22 11.83 19.05
C LYS A 186 6.81 11.90 17.64
N VAL A 187 6.95 10.76 16.95
CA VAL A 187 7.39 10.72 15.55
C VAL A 187 6.43 11.48 14.64
N ILE A 188 5.12 11.24 14.77
CA ILE A 188 4.12 11.97 13.97
C ILE A 188 4.18 13.48 14.27
N SER A 189 4.31 13.87 15.53
CA SER A 189 4.49 15.27 15.91
C SER A 189 5.75 15.88 15.30
N TYR A 190 6.87 15.16 15.33
CA TYR A 190 8.13 15.61 14.71
C TYR A 190 7.98 15.86 13.20
N ILE A 191 7.33 14.95 12.47
CA ILE A 191 7.06 15.12 11.04
C ILE A 191 6.27 16.42 10.78
N ASN A 192 5.34 16.77 11.67
CA ASN A 192 4.50 17.96 11.54
C ASN A 192 5.16 19.27 12.01
N THR A 193 6.38 19.23 12.57
CA THR A 193 7.10 20.43 13.02
C THR A 193 8.08 21.03 12.01
N ASN A 194 7.98 20.67 10.73
CA ASN A 194 8.88 21.16 9.69
C ASN A 194 8.61 22.62 9.35
N ILE A 195 9.65 23.49 9.48
CA ILE A 195 9.57 24.94 9.28
C ILE A 195 9.14 25.32 7.86
N TYR A 196 9.58 24.58 6.85
CA TYR A 196 9.21 24.83 5.46
C TYR A 196 7.69 24.68 5.24
N PHE A 197 7.14 23.59 5.73
CA PHE A 197 5.70 23.35 5.60
C PHE A 197 4.86 24.28 6.47
N ASP A 198 5.35 24.68 7.64
CA ASP A 198 4.69 25.70 8.48
C ASP A 198 4.60 27.04 7.74
N GLY A 199 5.66 27.44 7.03
CA GLY A 199 5.65 28.61 6.15
C GLY A 199 4.61 28.51 5.04
N LEU A 200 4.55 27.37 4.35
CA LEU A 200 3.55 27.11 3.30
C LEU A 200 2.12 27.14 3.84
N LEU A 201 1.88 26.52 5.00
CA LEU A 201 0.56 26.55 5.65
C LEU A 201 0.06 27.95 5.94
N LYS A 202 0.94 28.84 6.43
CA LYS A 202 0.58 30.25 6.68
C LYS A 202 0.17 30.94 5.39
N ILE A 203 0.90 30.72 4.29
CA ILE A 203 0.56 31.28 2.97
C ILE A 203 -0.79 30.71 2.48
N TYR A 204 -0.99 29.41 2.55
CA TYR A 204 -2.25 28.78 2.13
C TYR A 204 -3.44 29.32 2.91
N ARG A 205 -3.32 29.44 4.24
CA ARG A 205 -4.38 29.98 5.10
C ARG A 205 -4.69 31.43 4.77
N SER A 206 -3.68 32.26 4.64
CA SER A 206 -3.84 33.66 4.26
C SER A 206 -4.55 33.80 2.92
N ASN A 207 -4.09 33.08 1.89
CA ASN A 207 -4.69 33.14 0.56
C ASN A 207 -6.15 32.64 0.55
N ALA A 208 -6.43 31.53 1.25
CA ALA A 208 -7.78 31.00 1.31
C ALA A 208 -8.74 31.95 2.05
N THR A 209 -8.28 32.57 3.16
CA THR A 209 -9.06 33.54 3.92
C THR A 209 -9.36 34.78 3.06
N SER A 210 -8.34 35.38 2.43
CA SER A 210 -8.52 36.53 1.53
C SER A 210 -9.49 36.23 0.39
N ARG A 211 -9.36 35.02 -0.19
CA ARG A 211 -10.26 34.60 -1.28
C ARG A 211 -11.71 34.45 -0.83
N ILE A 212 -11.94 33.93 0.38
CA ILE A 212 -13.28 33.84 0.97
C ILE A 212 -13.88 35.23 1.18
N GLU A 213 -13.09 36.17 1.72
CA GLU A 213 -13.52 37.56 1.94
C GLU A 213 -13.84 38.26 0.62
N GLU A 214 -12.96 38.16 -0.39
CA GLU A 214 -13.20 38.71 -1.72
C GLU A 214 -14.46 38.15 -2.35
N ASN A 215 -14.66 36.84 -2.30
CA ASN A 215 -15.87 36.20 -2.84
C ASN A 215 -17.14 36.68 -2.12
N GLN A 216 -17.10 36.92 -0.80
CA GLN A 216 -18.25 37.46 -0.06
C GLN A 216 -18.59 38.88 -0.50
N VAL A 217 -17.59 39.73 -0.80
CA VAL A 217 -17.82 41.07 -1.34
C VAL A 217 -18.44 40.99 -2.74
N LEU A 218 -17.88 40.16 -3.61
CA LEU A 218 -18.39 39.93 -4.96
C LEU A 218 -19.83 39.38 -4.96
N LEU A 219 -20.14 38.45 -4.06
CA LEU A 219 -21.49 37.91 -3.90
C LEU A 219 -22.50 39.02 -3.57
N LYS A 220 -22.15 39.96 -2.66
CA LYS A 220 -23.02 41.10 -2.35
C LYS A 220 -23.22 41.99 -3.56
N GLN A 221 -22.17 42.28 -4.33
CA GLN A 221 -22.27 43.11 -5.55
C GLN A 221 -23.17 42.44 -6.59
N VAL A 222 -23.02 41.12 -6.80
CA VAL A 222 -23.85 40.35 -7.74
C VAL A 222 -25.33 40.40 -7.29
N ASP A 223 -25.58 40.22 -5.98
CA ASP A 223 -26.93 40.26 -5.43
C ASP A 223 -27.56 41.64 -5.59
N GLU A 224 -26.81 42.73 -5.40
CA GLU A 224 -27.28 44.10 -5.64
C GLU A 224 -27.62 44.34 -7.13
N ILE A 225 -26.78 43.84 -8.05
CA ILE A 225 -27.06 43.95 -9.50
C ILE A 225 -28.34 43.18 -9.84
N ILE A 226 -28.49 41.96 -9.36
CA ILE A 226 -29.69 41.14 -9.59
C ILE A 226 -30.95 41.84 -9.04
N ALA A 227 -30.88 42.39 -7.82
CA ALA A 227 -31.96 43.07 -7.17
C ALA A 227 -32.36 44.34 -7.95
N ASN A 228 -31.39 45.17 -8.35
CA ASN A 228 -31.62 46.39 -9.13
C ASN A 228 -32.26 46.08 -10.47
N TYR A 229 -31.78 45.03 -11.19
CA TYR A 229 -32.36 44.59 -12.45
C TYR A 229 -33.80 44.10 -12.25
N THR A 230 -34.06 43.28 -11.27
CA THR A 230 -35.41 42.78 -10.97
C THR A 230 -36.37 43.92 -10.61
N ASN A 231 -35.94 44.89 -9.81
CA ASN A 231 -36.71 46.08 -9.50
C ASN A 231 -36.99 46.93 -10.75
N SER A 232 -36.01 47.08 -11.65
CA SER A 232 -36.17 47.83 -12.91
C SER A 232 -37.16 47.14 -13.82
N LEU A 233 -37.19 45.81 -13.90
CA LEU A 233 -38.21 45.05 -14.64
C LEU A 233 -39.61 45.22 -14.08
N ALA A 234 -39.74 45.14 -12.74
CA ALA A 234 -41.03 45.35 -12.05
C ALA A 234 -41.57 46.75 -12.28
N ALA A 235 -40.73 47.78 -12.25
CA ALA A 235 -41.09 49.15 -12.54
C ALA A 235 -41.55 49.40 -14.00
N ARG A 236 -40.93 48.63 -14.94
CA ARG A 236 -41.34 48.68 -16.39
C ARG A 236 -42.66 47.96 -16.64
N GLY A 237 -42.96 46.88 -15.91
CA GLY A 237 -44.25 46.16 -16.01
C GLY A 237 -45.48 47.00 -15.64
N ASN A 238 -45.31 48.08 -14.90
CA ASN A 238 -46.40 49.00 -14.45
C ASN A 238 -46.58 50.22 -15.33
N LYS A 239 -45.70 50.43 -16.38
CA LYS A 239 -45.89 51.54 -17.33
C LYS A 239 -46.58 51.04 -18.60
N SER A 240 -47.71 51.68 -18.89
CA SER A 240 -48.62 51.49 -20.01
C SER A 240 -47.87 51.42 -21.36
N LEU A 241 -48.37 50.57 -22.26
CA LEU A 241 -47.87 50.14 -23.58
C LEU A 241 -47.64 51.26 -24.65
N ASN A 242 -47.57 52.52 -24.31
CA ASN A 242 -47.56 53.60 -25.31
C ASN A 242 -46.28 54.42 -25.43
N GLU A 243 -45.20 54.08 -24.72
CA GLU A 243 -43.91 54.71 -25.00
C GLU A 243 -42.95 53.68 -25.65
N ARG A 244 -42.73 53.84 -26.91
CA ARG A 244 -41.65 53.19 -27.69
C ARG A 244 -40.34 53.65 -27.10
N ILE A 245 -39.81 52.86 -26.17
CA ILE A 245 -38.49 53.10 -25.59
C ILE A 245 -37.47 52.68 -26.65
N VAL A 246 -36.79 53.67 -27.21
CA VAL A 246 -35.50 53.45 -27.90
C VAL A 246 -34.54 52.89 -26.88
N LEU A 247 -34.24 51.61 -26.96
CA LEU A 247 -33.19 50.96 -26.18
C LEU A 247 -31.86 51.49 -26.70
N ASP A 248 -31.26 52.40 -25.94
CA ASP A 248 -29.86 52.74 -26.05
C ASP A 248 -29.04 51.45 -25.96
N ASN A 249 -28.03 51.31 -26.80
CA ASN A 249 -27.13 50.13 -26.94
C ASN A 249 -26.33 49.82 -25.68
N GLN A 250 -26.96 49.70 -24.52
CA GLN A 250 -26.34 49.13 -23.34
C GLN A 250 -26.45 47.61 -23.44
N GLU A 251 -25.31 46.93 -23.46
CA GLU A 251 -25.20 45.49 -23.41
C GLU A 251 -26.16 44.94 -22.33
N GLN A 252 -27.13 44.14 -22.80
CA GLN A 252 -28.11 43.54 -21.88
C GLN A 252 -27.33 42.62 -20.93
N VAL A 253 -27.25 43.03 -19.68
CA VAL A 253 -26.68 42.16 -18.61
C VAL A 253 -27.48 40.86 -18.62
N ASN A 254 -26.84 39.80 -19.02
CA ASN A 254 -27.46 38.46 -19.00
C ASN A 254 -27.59 37.99 -17.56
N ILE A 255 -28.79 37.97 -17.05
CA ILE A 255 -29.06 37.52 -15.66
C ILE A 255 -28.69 36.07 -15.43
N ALA A 256 -28.80 35.21 -16.44
CA ALA A 256 -28.39 33.81 -16.33
C ALA A 256 -26.90 33.70 -16.02
N ASP A 257 -26.07 34.51 -16.69
CA ASP A 257 -24.65 34.57 -16.48
C ASP A 257 -24.30 35.07 -15.05
N LEU A 258 -25.06 36.03 -14.51
CA LEU A 258 -24.91 36.50 -13.15
C LEU A 258 -25.24 35.41 -12.12
N PHE A 259 -26.28 34.60 -12.34
CA PHE A 259 -26.58 33.46 -11.46
C PHE A 259 -25.54 32.37 -11.57
N GLU A 260 -25.01 32.11 -12.79
CA GLU A 260 -23.91 31.16 -12.94
C GLU A 260 -22.67 31.65 -12.21
N TYR A 261 -22.30 32.91 -12.37
CA TYR A 261 -21.17 33.53 -11.66
C TYR A 261 -21.36 33.50 -10.13
N LYS A 262 -22.55 33.77 -9.64
CA LYS A 262 -22.90 33.63 -8.22
C LYS A 262 -22.65 32.20 -7.73
N ASN A 263 -23.09 31.19 -8.47
CA ASN A 263 -22.89 29.79 -8.11
C ASN A 263 -21.39 29.40 -8.11
N LEU A 264 -20.59 29.95 -9.04
CA LEU A 264 -19.14 29.75 -9.05
C LEU A 264 -18.48 30.33 -7.79
N LEU A 265 -18.87 31.57 -7.38
CA LEU A 265 -18.34 32.20 -6.17
C LEU A 265 -18.71 31.40 -4.89
N ILE A 266 -19.94 30.87 -4.83
CA ILE A 266 -20.37 30.03 -3.72
C ILE A 266 -19.53 28.75 -3.64
N ARG A 267 -19.36 28.03 -4.77
CA ARG A 267 -18.56 26.81 -4.83
C ARG A 267 -17.09 27.06 -4.47
N ASP A 268 -16.51 28.15 -4.99
CA ASP A 268 -15.13 28.51 -4.66
C ASP A 268 -14.98 28.79 -3.15
N THR A 269 -15.94 29.52 -2.58
CA THR A 269 -15.97 29.79 -1.13
C THR A 269 -16.06 28.52 -0.30
N GLU A 270 -16.95 27.59 -0.68
CA GLU A 270 -17.09 26.29 0.01
C GLU A 270 -15.82 25.46 -0.12
N THR A 271 -15.23 25.42 -1.31
CA THR A 271 -13.96 24.72 -1.56
C THR A 271 -12.85 25.29 -0.68
N LYS A 272 -12.71 26.63 -0.61
CA LYS A 272 -11.69 27.26 0.24
C LYS A 272 -11.91 27.03 1.72
N LYS A 273 -13.15 26.98 2.20
CA LYS A 273 -13.45 26.59 3.58
C LYS A 273 -13.03 25.16 3.89
N ILE A 274 -13.31 24.22 2.98
CA ILE A 274 -12.88 22.83 3.12
C ILE A 274 -11.34 22.73 3.12
N GLU A 275 -10.66 23.47 2.23
CA GLU A 275 -9.20 23.51 2.20
C GLU A 275 -8.61 24.02 3.52
N LEU A 276 -9.19 25.03 4.16
CA LEU A 276 -8.75 25.55 5.46
C LEU A 276 -8.82 24.50 6.57
N GLU A 277 -9.88 23.68 6.59
CA GLU A 277 -10.05 22.61 7.56
C GLU A 277 -9.11 21.42 7.30
N GLN A 278 -8.90 21.07 6.03
CA GLN A 278 -8.12 19.92 5.67
C GLN A 278 -6.60 20.14 5.74
N ARG A 279 -6.13 21.37 5.46
CA ARG A 279 -4.71 21.71 5.38
C ARG A 279 -4.23 22.40 6.64
N THR A 280 -4.17 21.66 7.73
CA THR A 280 -3.70 22.17 9.02
C THR A 280 -2.25 21.82 9.34
N GLU A 281 -1.77 20.73 8.79
CA GLU A 281 -0.46 20.11 9.05
C GLU A 281 0.14 19.50 7.76
N PRO A 282 1.47 19.29 7.70
CA PRO A 282 2.13 18.62 6.58
C PRO A 282 1.55 17.23 6.29
N ILE A 283 1.19 16.49 7.35
CA ILE A 283 0.48 15.21 7.26
C ILE A 283 -0.75 15.23 8.15
N SER A 284 -1.92 14.98 7.55
CA SER A 284 -3.17 14.83 8.30
C SER A 284 -3.35 13.39 8.76
N ILE A 285 -3.63 13.21 10.05
CA ILE A 285 -3.89 11.88 10.62
C ILE A 285 -5.34 11.51 10.29
N ILE A 286 -5.52 10.46 9.47
CA ILE A 286 -6.85 9.90 9.15
C ILE A 286 -7.28 8.96 10.26
N ASN A 287 -6.37 8.09 10.71
CA ASN A 287 -6.64 7.13 11.78
C ASN A 287 -5.36 6.84 12.55
N PHE A 288 -5.40 7.02 13.87
CA PHE A 288 -4.35 6.57 14.77
C PHE A 288 -4.81 5.27 15.44
N GLY A 289 -4.27 4.14 14.95
CA GLY A 289 -4.67 2.84 15.44
C GLY A 289 -4.19 2.56 16.87
N HIS A 290 -4.84 1.61 17.52
CA HIS A 290 -4.41 1.12 18.83
C HIS A 290 -3.34 0.02 18.70
N PRO A 291 -2.54 -0.21 19.77
CA PRO A 291 -1.60 -1.32 19.82
C PRO A 291 -2.26 -2.68 19.56
N GLN A 292 -1.75 -3.40 18.57
CA GLN A 292 -2.24 -4.70 18.15
C GLN A 292 -1.13 -5.75 18.20
N LEU A 293 -1.46 -6.98 18.58
CA LEU A 293 -0.51 -8.09 18.50
C LEU A 293 -0.21 -8.44 17.04
N VAL A 294 1.08 -8.54 16.72
CA VAL A 294 1.52 -9.02 15.41
C VAL A 294 1.24 -10.51 15.32
N GLN A 295 0.34 -10.90 14.42
CA GLN A 295 0.07 -12.30 14.17
C GLN A 295 1.20 -12.92 13.35
N LYS A 296 1.89 -13.91 13.92
CA LYS A 296 2.88 -14.71 13.19
C LYS A 296 2.17 -15.67 12.24
N SER A 297 2.72 -15.84 11.04
CA SER A 297 2.25 -16.88 10.11
C SER A 297 2.35 -18.27 10.77
N PHE A 298 1.64 -19.26 10.24
CA PHE A 298 1.60 -20.61 10.78
C PHE A 298 3.02 -21.19 11.00
N PHE A 299 3.90 -21.06 10.01
CA PHE A 299 5.29 -21.50 10.10
C PHE A 299 6.20 -20.59 10.96
N GLY A 300 5.78 -19.35 11.22
CA GLY A 300 6.49 -18.42 12.11
C GLY A 300 6.21 -18.63 13.60
N LYS A 301 5.26 -19.52 13.94
CA LYS A 301 4.98 -19.87 15.33
C LYS A 301 6.06 -20.82 15.84
N ASN A 302 6.72 -20.48 16.95
CA ASN A 302 7.79 -21.29 17.55
C ASN A 302 7.36 -22.75 17.83
N ILE A 303 6.08 -22.94 18.14
CA ILE A 303 5.49 -24.27 18.41
C ILE A 303 5.46 -25.18 17.17
N VAL A 304 5.45 -24.60 15.96
CA VAL A 304 5.50 -25.35 14.70
C VAL A 304 6.93 -25.44 14.18
N PHE A 305 7.69 -24.35 14.30
CA PHE A 305 9.05 -24.26 13.80
C PHE A 305 10.00 -25.23 14.50
N MET A 306 9.92 -25.33 15.84
CA MET A 306 10.84 -26.18 16.61
C MET A 306 10.73 -27.68 16.29
N PRO A 307 9.55 -28.30 16.26
CA PRO A 307 9.45 -29.69 15.82
C PRO A 307 9.98 -29.91 14.41
N LEU A 308 9.67 -29.02 13.48
CA LEU A 308 10.14 -29.11 12.10
C LEU A 308 11.67 -29.01 12.01
N PHE A 309 12.28 -28.12 12.79
CA PHE A 309 13.73 -27.97 12.88
C PHE A 309 14.41 -29.24 13.39
N PHE A 310 13.90 -29.88 14.46
CA PHE A 310 14.44 -31.13 14.97
C PHE A 310 14.29 -32.29 13.98
N LEU A 311 13.17 -32.35 13.27
CA LEU A 311 12.97 -33.35 12.21
C LEU A 311 13.98 -33.14 11.08
N MET A 312 14.21 -31.90 10.66
CA MET A 312 15.20 -31.57 9.62
C MET A 312 16.60 -31.99 10.05
N LEU A 313 17.01 -31.70 11.30
CA LEU A 313 18.29 -32.14 11.86
C LEU A 313 18.43 -33.66 11.87
N PHE A 314 17.39 -34.38 12.27
CA PHE A 314 17.38 -35.83 12.22
C PHE A 314 17.60 -36.41 10.83
N PHE A 315 16.87 -35.88 9.84
CA PHE A 315 17.05 -36.31 8.46
C PHE A 315 18.44 -35.99 7.91
N LEU A 316 18.97 -34.83 8.23
CA LEU A 316 20.32 -34.42 7.82
C LEU A 316 21.39 -35.32 8.43
N ALA A 317 21.31 -35.61 9.74
CA ALA A 317 22.22 -36.53 10.40
C ALA A 317 22.13 -37.97 9.86
N SER A 318 20.91 -38.41 9.53
CA SER A 318 20.70 -39.70 8.90
C SER A 318 21.28 -39.78 7.49
N PHE A 319 21.10 -38.73 6.71
CA PHE A 319 21.67 -38.60 5.38
C PHE A 319 23.21 -38.64 5.42
N LEU A 320 23.81 -37.89 6.33
CA LEU A 320 25.27 -37.93 6.53
C LEU A 320 25.78 -39.33 6.92
N LYS A 321 25.08 -40.03 7.80
CA LYS A 321 25.40 -41.44 8.14
C LYS A 321 25.32 -42.36 6.94
N PHE A 322 24.28 -42.17 6.09
CA PHE A 322 24.13 -42.94 4.86
C PHE A 322 25.28 -42.67 3.89
N LEU A 323 25.65 -41.41 3.67
CA LEU A 323 26.76 -41.02 2.79
C LEU A 323 28.10 -41.62 3.31
N ASN A 324 28.35 -41.51 4.61
CA ASN A 324 29.58 -42.04 5.20
C ASN A 324 29.67 -43.59 5.13
N LYS A 325 28.51 -44.28 5.25
CA LYS A 325 28.47 -45.73 5.03
C LYS A 325 28.80 -46.06 3.53
N LYS A 326 28.24 -45.34 2.62
CA LYS A 326 28.44 -45.57 1.18
C LYS A 326 29.85 -45.18 0.74
N ALA A 327 30.47 -44.17 1.33
CA ALA A 327 31.85 -43.77 1.11
C ALA A 327 32.88 -44.79 1.61
N LYS A 328 32.51 -45.63 2.60
CA LYS A 328 33.36 -46.73 3.07
C LYS A 328 33.22 -48.02 2.27
N GLU A 329 32.19 -48.12 1.45
CA GLU A 329 31.92 -49.23 0.53
C GLU A 329 32.55 -49.01 -0.85
N LEU A 330 33.09 -47.81 -1.15
CA LEU A 330 33.89 -47.41 -2.30
C LEU A 330 35.38 -47.55 -2.00
#